data_68a0433f0896ff1428182e2c95af6fd3
#
_entry.id   68a0433f0896ff1428182e2c95af6fd3
#
_cell.length_a   1.000
_cell.length_b   1.000
_cell.length_c   1.000
_cell.angle_alpha   90.00
_cell.angle_beta   90.00
_cell.angle_gamma   90.00
#
_symmetry.space_group_name_H-M   'P 1'
#
loop_
_entity.id
_entity.type
_entity.pdbx_description
1 polymer ?
#
loop_
_entity_poly.entity_id
_entity_poly.type
_entity_poly.pdbx_seq_one_letter_code
_entity_poly.pdbx_strand_id
1 'polypeptide(L)'
;NTLVHVAGKGVVISEPSVVAVETKSRKVLAIGAEAKRMLGRTPANIVAIRPLRDGVISDAAVTEQMISYYVRKVHQGGWLSARPRMIIGIPSGVTEVEKRAVRDAAIRAGARWVRLVEEPMAAAIGAGLAVGEPNGSMIVDIGGGTTEVAVTSLGGIVTARSIRIAGD
;
A
#
# COMPACT_ATOMS: atom_id res chain seq x y z
N ASN A 1 4.54 0.67 -6.27
CA ASN A 1 3.35 0.08 -6.93
C ASN A 1 2.31 -0.31 -5.88
N THR A 2 1.02 -0.24 -6.25
CA THR A 2 -0.10 -0.74 -5.44
C THR A 2 -0.59 -2.04 -6.04
N LEU A 3 -0.58 -3.10 -5.24
CA LEU A 3 -1.17 -4.39 -5.58
C LEU A 3 -2.45 -4.59 -4.76
N VAL A 4 -3.52 -5.00 -5.41
CA VAL A 4 -4.76 -5.36 -4.72
C VAL A 4 -5.10 -6.81 -5.05
N HIS A 5 -5.13 -7.62 -4.01
CA HIS A 5 -5.54 -9.01 -4.05
C HIS A 5 -6.95 -9.16 -3.50
N VAL A 6 -7.79 -9.93 -4.17
CA VAL A 6 -9.13 -10.29 -3.71
C VAL A 6 -9.18 -11.78 -3.46
N ALA A 7 -9.66 -12.18 -2.29
CA ALA A 7 -9.82 -13.59 -1.95
C ALA A 7 -10.67 -14.33 -3.02
N GLY A 8 -10.14 -15.44 -3.52
CA GLY A 8 -10.76 -16.23 -4.59
C GLY A 8 -10.58 -15.68 -6.02
N LYS A 9 -10.03 -14.47 -6.18
CA LYS A 9 -9.77 -13.89 -7.52
C LYS A 9 -8.30 -13.63 -7.81
N GLY A 10 -7.43 -13.69 -6.79
CA GLY A 10 -6.01 -13.37 -6.93
C GLY A 10 -5.73 -11.87 -7.00
N VAL A 11 -4.60 -11.50 -7.59
CA VAL A 11 -4.23 -10.08 -7.81
C VAL A 11 -5.07 -9.51 -8.94
N VAL A 12 -5.94 -8.56 -8.61
CA VAL A 12 -6.89 -7.92 -9.54
C VAL A 12 -6.46 -6.51 -9.97
N ILE A 13 -5.56 -5.88 -9.22
CA ILE A 13 -4.96 -4.58 -9.55
C ILE A 13 -3.47 -4.65 -9.31
N SER A 14 -2.69 -4.16 -10.28
CA SER A 14 -1.25 -3.92 -10.18
C SER A 14 -0.98 -2.60 -10.90
N GLU A 15 -0.90 -1.51 -10.14
CA GLU A 15 -0.76 -0.16 -10.70
C GLU A 15 0.27 0.67 -9.93
N PRO A 16 0.91 1.65 -10.58
CA PRO A 16 1.80 2.59 -9.91
C PRO A 16 1.06 3.38 -8.82
N SER A 17 1.68 3.58 -7.66
CA SER A 17 1.15 4.41 -6.58
C SER A 17 1.35 5.89 -6.89
N VAL A 18 0.73 6.37 -7.97
CA VAL A 18 0.81 7.76 -8.47
C VAL A 18 -0.59 8.33 -8.61
N VAL A 19 -0.75 9.59 -8.24
CA VAL A 19 -2.02 10.33 -8.35
C VAL A 19 -1.76 11.69 -8.99
N ALA A 20 -2.52 12.03 -10.02
CA ALA A 20 -2.53 13.35 -10.61
C ALA A 20 -3.61 14.21 -9.95
N VAL A 21 -3.21 15.36 -9.43
CA VAL A 21 -4.12 16.30 -8.74
C VAL A 21 -4.04 17.68 -9.38
N GLU A 22 -5.16 18.38 -9.40
CA GLU A 22 -5.18 19.79 -9.75
C GLU A 22 -4.61 20.60 -8.59
N THR A 23 -3.64 21.49 -8.88
CA THR A 23 -2.86 22.20 -7.86
C THR A 23 -3.74 23.09 -6.96
N LYS A 24 -4.71 23.79 -7.53
CA LYS A 24 -5.54 24.76 -6.80
C LYS A 24 -6.64 24.06 -5.98
N SER A 25 -7.41 23.20 -6.60
CA SER A 25 -8.58 22.55 -5.98
C SER A 25 -8.24 21.28 -5.21
N ARG A 26 -7.03 20.73 -5.37
CA ARG A 26 -6.61 19.42 -4.85
C ARG A 26 -7.49 18.26 -5.35
N LYS A 27 -8.23 18.48 -6.43
CA LYS A 27 -9.08 17.47 -7.05
C LYS A 27 -8.23 16.40 -7.72
N VAL A 28 -8.50 15.14 -7.42
CA VAL A 28 -7.87 14.00 -8.11
C VAL A 28 -8.43 13.89 -9.52
N LEU A 29 -7.54 13.87 -10.50
CA LEU A 29 -7.85 13.78 -11.93
C LEU A 29 -7.59 12.38 -12.48
N ALA A 30 -6.52 11.73 -12.04
CA ALA A 30 -6.15 10.40 -12.46
C ALA A 30 -5.41 9.64 -11.35
N ILE A 31 -5.46 8.30 -11.37
CA ILE A 31 -4.80 7.42 -10.42
C ILE A 31 -4.11 6.27 -11.17
N GLY A 32 -2.99 5.81 -10.65
CA GLY A 32 -2.32 4.61 -11.16
C GLY A 32 -1.58 4.84 -12.47
N ALA A 33 -1.76 3.95 -13.41
CA ALA A 33 -1.07 3.96 -14.70
C ALA A 33 -1.38 5.22 -15.52
N GLU A 34 -2.59 5.75 -15.43
CA GLU A 34 -3.00 6.98 -16.09
C GLU A 34 -2.24 8.19 -15.53
N ALA A 35 -2.20 8.31 -14.20
CA ALA A 35 -1.45 9.37 -13.53
C ALA A 35 0.06 9.27 -13.83
N LYS A 36 0.63 8.04 -13.89
CA LYS A 36 2.04 7.83 -14.24
C LYS A 36 2.35 8.35 -15.65
N ARG A 37 1.46 8.16 -16.60
CA ARG A 37 1.65 8.70 -17.99
C ARG A 37 1.67 10.22 -18.05
N MET A 38 1.09 10.89 -17.07
CA MET A 38 1.07 12.34 -16.97
C MET A 38 2.35 12.93 -16.36
N LEU A 39 3.18 12.12 -15.69
CA LEU A 39 4.46 12.59 -15.12
C LEU A 39 5.34 13.25 -16.18
N GLY A 40 5.81 14.49 -15.88
CA GLY A 40 6.64 15.28 -16.78
C GLY A 40 5.93 15.86 -18.02
N ARG A 41 4.62 15.64 -18.14
CA ARG A 41 3.80 16.10 -19.27
C ARG A 41 2.57 16.89 -18.82
N THR A 42 2.49 17.26 -17.55
CA THR A 42 1.34 17.96 -16.97
C THR A 42 1.44 19.46 -17.24
N PRO A 43 0.33 20.16 -17.58
CA PRO A 43 0.24 21.61 -17.49
C PRO A 43 0.59 22.10 -16.07
N ALA A 44 0.95 23.39 -15.94
CA ALA A 44 1.38 23.98 -14.68
C ALA A 44 0.35 23.88 -13.52
N ASN A 45 -0.92 23.66 -13.86
CA ASN A 45 -2.01 23.52 -12.90
C ASN A 45 -2.26 22.08 -12.44
N ILE A 46 -1.51 21.09 -12.96
CA ILE A 46 -1.63 19.66 -12.59
C ILE A 46 -0.29 19.17 -12.08
N VAL A 47 -0.28 18.47 -10.97
CA VAL A 47 0.90 17.82 -10.41
C VAL A 47 0.62 16.34 -10.20
N ALA A 48 1.54 15.49 -10.64
CA ALA A 48 1.50 14.07 -10.33
C ALA A 48 2.37 13.80 -9.08
N ILE A 49 1.75 13.27 -8.04
CA ILE A 49 2.38 13.02 -6.74
C ILE A 49 2.36 11.52 -6.42
N ARG A 50 3.31 11.10 -5.61
CA ARG A 50 3.31 9.76 -4.99
C ARG A 50 2.80 9.93 -3.55
N PRO A 51 1.53 9.60 -3.26
CA PRO A 51 0.94 9.83 -1.93
C PRO A 51 1.55 8.91 -0.86
N LEU A 52 2.12 7.78 -1.30
CA LEU A 52 2.97 6.89 -0.52
C LEU A 52 4.38 6.98 -1.09
N ARG A 53 5.29 7.56 -0.35
CA ARG A 53 6.71 7.66 -0.73
C ARG A 53 7.55 6.97 0.32
N ASP A 54 8.37 6.03 -0.12
CA ASP A 54 9.26 5.26 0.76
C ASP A 54 8.51 4.60 1.95
N GLY A 55 7.28 4.11 1.67
CA GLY A 55 6.42 3.51 2.68
C GLY A 55 5.71 4.47 3.63
N VAL A 56 5.95 5.78 3.51
CA VAL A 56 5.36 6.82 4.36
C VAL A 56 4.24 7.55 3.62
N ILE A 57 3.16 7.85 4.34
CA ILE A 57 2.09 8.71 3.80
C ILE A 57 2.61 10.15 3.71
N SER A 58 2.83 10.63 2.49
CA SER A 58 3.19 12.03 2.22
C SER A 58 1.97 12.94 2.13
N ASP A 59 0.81 12.38 1.77
CA ASP A 59 -0.46 13.10 1.65
C ASP A 59 -1.63 12.19 2.04
N ALA A 60 -2.18 12.39 3.23
CA ALA A 60 -3.23 11.54 3.78
C ALA A 60 -4.54 11.63 2.97
N ALA A 61 -4.92 12.83 2.52
CA ALA A 61 -6.16 13.04 1.77
C ALA A 61 -6.09 12.37 0.39
N VAL A 62 -4.97 12.48 -0.28
CA VAL A 62 -4.76 11.83 -1.60
C VAL A 62 -4.61 10.32 -1.46
N THR A 63 -3.96 9.85 -0.38
CA THR A 63 -3.90 8.40 -0.06
C THR A 63 -5.29 7.82 0.15
N GLU A 64 -6.15 8.50 0.91
CA GLU A 64 -7.55 8.08 1.11
C GLU A 64 -8.32 7.99 -0.21
N GLN A 65 -8.17 9.00 -1.08
CA GLN A 65 -8.82 9.00 -2.39
C GLN A 65 -8.31 7.87 -3.30
N MET A 66 -7.00 7.57 -3.24
CA MET A 66 -6.40 6.45 -3.97
C MET A 66 -6.94 5.10 -3.46
N ILE A 67 -6.99 4.88 -2.15
CA ILE A 67 -7.56 3.66 -1.57
C ILE A 67 -9.05 3.54 -1.94
N SER A 68 -9.81 4.62 -1.81
CA SER A 68 -11.24 4.65 -2.18
C SER A 68 -11.47 4.32 -3.65
N TYR A 69 -10.59 4.78 -4.53
CA TYR A 69 -10.65 4.44 -5.95
C TYR A 69 -10.45 2.95 -6.19
N TYR A 70 -9.43 2.34 -5.59
CA TYR A 70 -9.17 0.91 -5.74
C TYR A 70 -10.26 0.05 -5.10
N VAL A 71 -10.78 0.44 -3.93
CA VAL A 71 -11.91 -0.25 -3.31
C VAL A 71 -13.13 -0.23 -4.24
N ARG A 72 -13.48 0.92 -4.81
CA ARG A 72 -14.59 1.03 -5.76
C ARG A 72 -14.37 0.24 -7.04
N LYS A 73 -13.13 0.24 -7.56
CA LYS A 73 -12.77 -0.50 -8.78
C LYS A 73 -12.92 -2.01 -8.61
N VAL A 74 -12.66 -2.53 -7.40
CA VAL A 74 -12.80 -3.94 -7.05
C VAL A 74 -14.24 -4.30 -6.69
N HIS A 75 -14.95 -3.39 -6.03
CA HIS A 75 -16.34 -3.55 -5.58
C HIS A 75 -17.32 -3.13 -6.68
N GLN A 76 -17.40 -3.90 -7.77
CA GLN A 76 -18.37 -3.70 -8.86
C GLN A 76 -19.81 -4.11 -8.49
N GLY A 77 -20.06 -4.48 -7.25
CA GLY A 77 -21.40 -4.75 -6.72
C GLY A 77 -22.09 -3.47 -6.26
N GLY A 78 -23.34 -3.27 -6.70
CA GLY A 78 -24.14 -2.08 -6.35
C GLY A 78 -24.28 -1.85 -4.85
N TRP A 79 -25.06 -0.87 -4.45
CA TRP A 79 -25.38 -0.39 -3.10
C TRP A 79 -25.47 -1.45 -1.97
N LEU A 80 -25.83 -2.72 -2.27
CA LEU A 80 -25.93 -3.84 -1.32
C LEU A 80 -24.61 -4.59 -1.08
N SER A 81 -23.50 -4.18 -1.67
CA SER A 81 -22.22 -4.84 -1.48
C SER A 81 -21.67 -4.59 -0.07
N ALA A 82 -21.42 -5.65 0.67
CA ALA A 82 -20.89 -5.57 2.02
C ALA A 82 -19.53 -4.85 2.02
N ARG A 83 -19.33 -3.92 2.97
CA ARG A 83 -18.05 -3.22 3.15
C ARG A 83 -16.90 -4.22 3.32
N PRO A 84 -15.78 -4.05 2.63
CA PRO A 84 -14.69 -5.01 2.65
C PRO A 84 -13.97 -5.09 4.00
N ARG A 85 -13.45 -6.28 4.30
CA ARG A 85 -12.38 -6.45 5.28
C ARG A 85 -11.07 -6.29 4.53
N MET A 86 -10.15 -5.48 5.06
CA MET A 86 -8.88 -5.19 4.41
C MET A 86 -7.70 -5.59 5.27
N ILE A 87 -6.70 -6.19 4.62
CA ILE A 87 -5.35 -6.35 5.16
C ILE A 87 -4.45 -5.46 4.30
N ILE A 88 -3.63 -4.61 4.94
CA ILE A 88 -2.77 -3.66 4.25
C ILE A 88 -1.34 -3.90 4.68
N GLY A 89 -0.44 -4.12 3.72
CA GLY A 89 1.01 -4.15 3.93
C GLY A 89 1.52 -2.77 4.30
N ILE A 90 2.42 -2.73 5.26
CA ILE A 90 3.15 -1.54 5.68
C ILE A 90 4.63 -1.89 5.85
N PRO A 91 5.56 -0.98 5.54
CA PRO A 91 6.96 -1.21 5.79
C PRO A 91 7.27 -1.44 7.26
N SER A 92 8.38 -2.13 7.53
CA SER A 92 8.90 -2.25 8.89
C SER A 92 9.38 -0.89 9.40
N GLY A 93 9.16 -0.63 10.68
CA GLY A 93 9.61 0.61 11.32
C GLY A 93 8.69 1.82 11.12
N VAL A 94 7.51 1.63 10.54
CA VAL A 94 6.46 2.66 10.45
C VAL A 94 6.00 3.03 11.87
N THR A 95 5.90 4.33 12.14
CA THR A 95 5.46 4.86 13.44
C THR A 95 4.00 4.55 13.73
N GLU A 96 3.58 4.55 14.99
CA GLU A 96 2.18 4.34 15.36
C GLU A 96 1.24 5.42 14.78
N VAL A 97 1.73 6.65 14.59
CA VAL A 97 0.99 7.74 13.95
C VAL A 97 0.71 7.39 12.48
N GLU A 98 1.71 6.91 11.76
CA GLU A 98 1.57 6.49 10.37
C GLU A 98 0.67 5.26 10.24
N LYS A 99 0.81 4.26 11.11
CA LYS A 99 -0.09 3.09 11.16
C LYS A 99 -1.54 3.51 11.33
N ARG A 100 -1.79 4.47 12.25
CA ARG A 100 -3.12 5.02 12.48
C ARG A 100 -3.63 5.74 11.24
N ALA A 101 -2.82 6.56 10.59
CA ALA A 101 -3.19 7.28 9.38
C ALA A 101 -3.60 6.33 8.23
N VAL A 102 -2.86 5.25 8.01
CA VAL A 102 -3.21 4.20 7.02
C VAL A 102 -4.54 3.55 7.36
N ARG A 103 -4.73 3.15 8.63
CA ARG A 103 -5.97 2.52 9.08
C ARG A 103 -7.17 3.44 8.91
N ASP A 104 -7.03 4.70 9.32
CA ASP A 104 -8.11 5.70 9.23
C ASP A 104 -8.45 6.00 7.77
N ALA A 105 -7.46 6.11 6.89
CA ALA A 105 -7.67 6.29 5.46
C ALA A 105 -8.46 5.11 4.85
N ALA A 106 -8.12 3.88 5.20
CA ALA A 106 -8.83 2.69 4.72
C ALA A 106 -10.28 2.60 5.24
N ILE A 107 -10.51 2.96 6.51
CA ILE A 107 -11.87 3.02 7.09
C ILE A 107 -12.71 4.08 6.37
N ARG A 108 -12.16 5.30 6.16
CA ARG A 108 -12.84 6.37 5.40
C ARG A 108 -13.08 5.98 3.94
N ALA A 109 -12.18 5.19 3.36
CA ALA A 109 -12.36 4.62 2.02
C ALA A 109 -13.49 3.56 1.93
N GLY A 110 -14.08 3.16 3.06
CA GLY A 110 -15.23 2.27 3.12
C GLY A 110 -14.97 0.88 3.69
N ALA A 111 -13.76 0.58 4.17
CA ALA A 111 -13.50 -0.67 4.86
C ALA A 111 -14.30 -0.77 6.16
N ARG A 112 -14.89 -1.95 6.45
CA ARG A 112 -15.52 -2.21 7.75
C ARG A 112 -14.54 -2.67 8.81
N TRP A 113 -13.39 -3.18 8.40
CA TRP A 113 -12.35 -3.68 9.26
C TRP A 113 -11.01 -3.63 8.54
N VAL A 114 -9.97 -3.21 9.25
CA VAL A 114 -8.61 -3.07 8.70
C VAL A 114 -7.60 -3.72 9.64
N ARG A 115 -6.74 -4.56 9.10
CA ARG A 115 -5.53 -5.05 9.76
C ARG A 115 -4.30 -4.63 8.98
N LEU A 116 -3.29 -4.19 9.69
CA LEU A 116 -1.99 -3.91 9.12
C LEU A 116 -1.09 -5.13 9.31
N VAL A 117 -0.24 -5.40 8.34
CA VAL A 117 0.79 -6.43 8.39
C VAL A 117 2.09 -5.82 7.88
N GLU A 118 3.20 -6.12 8.52
CA GLU A 118 4.51 -5.68 8.01
C GLU A 118 4.86 -6.43 6.73
N GLU A 119 5.31 -5.70 5.71
CA GLU A 119 5.60 -6.23 4.37
C GLU A 119 6.55 -7.43 4.41
N PRO A 120 7.67 -7.44 5.18
CA PRO A 120 8.52 -8.62 5.23
C PRO A 120 7.86 -9.84 5.87
N MET A 121 6.94 -9.66 6.84
CA MET A 121 6.16 -10.78 7.39
C MET A 121 5.20 -11.34 6.33
N ALA A 122 4.52 -10.47 5.59
CA ALA A 122 3.64 -10.89 4.51
C ALA A 122 4.41 -11.62 3.40
N ALA A 123 5.60 -11.12 3.05
CA ALA A 123 6.51 -11.75 2.08
C ALA A 123 6.99 -13.12 2.55
N ALA A 124 7.38 -13.26 3.83
CA ALA A 124 7.81 -14.52 4.42
C ALA A 124 6.68 -15.57 4.38
N ILE A 125 5.45 -15.18 4.72
CA ILE A 125 4.27 -16.04 4.63
C ILE A 125 4.01 -16.43 3.17
N GLY A 126 4.08 -15.46 2.24
CA GLY A 126 3.86 -15.69 0.81
C GLY A 126 4.91 -16.60 0.17
N ALA A 127 6.15 -16.54 0.66
CA ALA A 127 7.24 -17.44 0.25
C ALA A 127 7.13 -18.85 0.87
N GLY A 128 6.16 -19.10 1.74
CA GLY A 128 5.99 -20.38 2.42
C GLY A 128 6.99 -20.66 3.53
N LEU A 129 7.63 -19.62 4.09
CA LEU A 129 8.54 -19.79 5.21
C LEU A 129 7.76 -20.19 6.47
N ALA A 130 8.36 -21.06 7.28
CA ALA A 130 7.76 -21.55 8.53
C ALA A 130 7.85 -20.50 9.64
N VAL A 131 7.19 -19.35 9.44
CA VAL A 131 7.28 -18.17 10.33
C VAL A 131 6.82 -18.43 11.75
N GLY A 132 5.97 -19.46 11.97
CA GLY A 132 5.46 -19.84 13.30
C GLY A 132 6.41 -20.72 14.10
N GLU A 133 7.45 -21.25 13.48
CA GLU A 133 8.41 -22.14 14.16
C GLU A 133 9.47 -21.35 14.93
N PRO A 134 10.15 -21.98 15.92
CA PRO A 134 11.22 -21.35 16.68
C PRO A 134 12.51 -21.12 15.88
N ASN A 135 12.56 -21.61 14.65
CA ASN A 135 13.70 -21.41 13.76
C ASN A 135 13.65 -20.02 13.13
N GLY A 136 14.79 -19.32 13.14
CA GLY A 136 14.91 -18.02 12.44
C GLY A 136 14.86 -18.19 10.92
N SER A 137 13.91 -17.52 10.27
CA SER A 137 13.84 -17.42 8.81
C SER A 137 14.14 -16.01 8.38
N MET A 138 15.01 -15.82 7.38
CA MET A 138 15.34 -14.50 6.84
C MET A 138 14.64 -14.28 5.51
N ILE A 139 14.06 -13.10 5.35
CA ILE A 139 13.45 -12.63 4.11
C ILE A 139 14.12 -11.33 3.68
N VAL A 140 14.33 -11.17 2.38
CA VAL A 140 14.76 -9.93 1.73
C VAL A 140 13.68 -9.54 0.74
N ASP A 141 13.06 -8.38 0.97
CA ASP A 141 12.02 -7.81 0.10
C ASP A 141 12.60 -6.58 -0.59
N ILE A 142 12.64 -6.59 -1.92
CA ILE A 142 13.16 -5.48 -2.73
C ILE A 142 12.00 -4.93 -3.55
N GLY A 143 11.44 -3.81 -3.07
CA GLY A 143 10.36 -3.10 -3.74
C GLY A 143 10.83 -2.10 -4.79
N GLY A 144 9.99 -1.13 -5.13
CA GLY A 144 10.36 -0.02 -6.00
C GLY A 144 11.11 1.10 -5.27
N GLY A 145 10.77 1.40 -4.01
CA GLY A 145 11.34 2.50 -3.24
C GLY A 145 12.07 2.09 -1.96
N THR A 146 11.85 0.86 -1.48
CA THR A 146 12.46 0.34 -0.25
C THR A 146 12.98 -1.07 -0.44
N THR A 147 14.09 -1.39 0.22
CA THR A 147 14.57 -2.76 0.42
C THR A 147 14.48 -3.06 1.91
N GLU A 148 13.81 -4.14 2.26
CA GLU A 148 13.62 -4.59 3.62
C GLU A 148 14.25 -5.97 3.84
N VAL A 149 14.98 -6.10 4.94
CA VAL A 149 15.53 -7.38 5.40
C VAL A 149 14.97 -7.65 6.78
N ALA A 150 14.37 -8.81 6.98
CA ALA A 150 13.83 -9.19 8.27
C ALA A 150 14.16 -10.65 8.62
N VAL A 151 14.31 -10.91 9.90
CA VAL A 151 14.35 -12.26 10.47
C VAL A 151 13.06 -12.48 11.24
N THR A 152 12.36 -13.56 10.93
CA THR A 152 11.10 -13.95 11.56
C THR A 152 11.29 -15.22 12.36
N SER A 153 10.62 -15.34 13.52
CA SER A 153 10.56 -16.54 14.35
C SER A 153 9.34 -16.44 15.26
N LEU A 154 8.72 -17.59 15.58
CA LEU A 154 7.57 -17.69 16.50
C LEU A 154 6.42 -16.73 16.16
N GLY A 155 6.15 -16.53 14.88
CA GLY A 155 5.08 -15.67 14.38
C GLY A 155 5.35 -14.17 14.47
N GLY A 156 6.56 -13.75 14.83
CA GLY A 156 6.96 -12.35 14.96
C GLY A 156 8.19 -11.98 14.13
N ILE A 157 8.43 -10.69 13.96
CA ILE A 157 9.68 -10.16 13.43
C ILE A 157 10.65 -9.97 14.60
N VAL A 158 11.76 -10.70 14.57
CA VAL A 158 12.83 -10.63 15.60
C VAL A 158 13.68 -9.39 15.40
N THR A 159 14.01 -9.11 14.14
CA THR A 159 14.75 -7.91 13.74
C THR A 159 14.42 -7.58 12.29
N ALA A 160 14.39 -6.30 11.98
CA ALA A 160 14.24 -5.83 10.60
C ALA A 160 15.12 -4.60 10.35
N ARG A 161 15.49 -4.42 9.09
CA ARG A 161 16.17 -3.23 8.56
C ARG A 161 15.52 -2.83 7.26
N SER A 162 15.22 -1.56 7.13
CA SER A 162 14.70 -0.98 5.90
C SER A 162 15.64 0.10 5.39
N ILE A 163 15.93 0.09 4.12
CA ILE A 163 16.72 1.12 3.43
C ILE A 163 15.91 1.66 2.25
N ARG A 164 16.08 2.97 1.98
CA ARG A 164 15.38 3.67 0.88
C ARG A 164 16.18 3.63 -0.41
N ILE A 165 16.65 2.44 -0.76
CA ILE A 165 17.34 2.11 -2.01
C ILE A 165 16.70 0.84 -2.52
N ALA A 166 16.21 0.84 -3.75
CA ALA A 166 15.49 -0.27 -4.36
C ALA A 166 15.51 -0.22 -5.89
N GLY A 167 14.51 -0.81 -6.53
CA GLY A 167 14.49 -1.03 -7.98
C GLY A 167 14.14 0.19 -8.86
N ASP A 168 13.67 1.32 -8.32
CA ASP A 168 13.32 2.53 -9.09
C ASP A 168 14.48 3.52 -9.19
#